data_444f539deb2fdabded229448ac038d9d
#
_entry.id   444f539deb2fdabded229448ac038d9d
#
_cell.length_a   1.000
_cell.length_b   1.000
_cell.length_c   1.000
_cell.angle_alpha   90.00
_cell.angle_beta   90.00
_cell.angle_gamma   90.00
#
_symmetry.space_group_name_H-M   'P 1'
#
loop_
_entity.id
_entity.type
_entity.pdbx_description
1 polymer ?
#
loop_
_entity_poly.entity_id
_entity_poly.type
_entity_poly.pdbx_seq_one_letter_code
_entity_poly.pdbx_strand_id
1 'polypeptide(L)'
;TNLSLSEGELLQNSKELNVMLFGEDNSNGDKHGRSDTMIMMTIDNNHKKLKLTSFQRDTYVYIPGYGYDKLNASYNYGGAKLSIQTIEANFGIKVDRYAVVDFDSFKKIIDTLGGIDMEVTQDEIDYINYQMYKNNQADTRTTITDAPGTVHLNGQEALWYARNRGLKKGEDGNEIGLDGD
;
A
#
# COMPACT_ATOMS: atom_id res chain seq x y z
N THR A 1 -1.82 -31.97 -1.24
CA THR A 1 -0.38 -31.88 -1.59
C THR A 1 0.15 -30.69 -0.82
N ASN A 2 0.98 -30.94 0.21
CA ASN A 2 1.65 -29.85 0.93
C ASN A 2 2.71 -29.25 0.02
N LEU A 3 2.46 -28.05 -0.49
CA LEU A 3 3.46 -27.23 -1.14
C LEU A 3 4.32 -26.59 -0.04
N SER A 4 5.30 -27.33 0.47
CA SER A 4 6.40 -26.78 1.25
C SER A 4 7.63 -26.85 0.36
N LEU A 5 8.05 -25.72 -0.19
CA LEU A 5 9.36 -25.62 -0.82
C LEU A 5 10.42 -25.66 0.28
N SER A 6 11.48 -26.46 0.09
CA SER A 6 12.65 -26.39 0.96
C SER A 6 13.37 -25.06 0.76
N GLU A 7 14.12 -24.59 1.76
CA GLU A 7 14.87 -23.32 1.65
C GLU A 7 15.83 -23.29 0.45
N GLY A 8 16.25 -24.44 -0.04
CA GLY A 8 17.10 -24.56 -1.25
C GLY A 8 16.37 -24.40 -2.57
N GLU A 9 15.02 -24.40 -2.56
CA GLU A 9 14.19 -24.29 -3.78
C GLU A 9 13.67 -22.88 -4.00
N LEU A 10 13.88 -21.96 -3.04
CA LEU A 10 13.55 -20.56 -3.22
C LEU A 10 14.62 -19.89 -4.10
N LEU A 11 14.16 -19.08 -5.04
CA LEU A 11 15.05 -18.24 -5.84
C LEU A 11 15.75 -17.22 -4.94
N GLN A 12 16.94 -17.57 -4.49
CA GLN A 12 17.80 -16.72 -3.68
C GLN A 12 19.05 -16.33 -4.46
N ASN A 13 19.20 -15.04 -4.70
CA ASN A 13 20.44 -14.47 -5.20
C ASN A 13 21.09 -13.69 -4.06
N SER A 14 22.29 -14.11 -3.60
CA SER A 14 23.02 -13.47 -2.50
C SER A 14 23.37 -11.99 -2.72
N LYS A 15 23.18 -11.49 -3.95
CA LYS A 15 23.43 -10.11 -4.34
C LYS A 15 22.14 -9.29 -4.53
N GLU A 16 21.00 -9.91 -4.39
CA GLU A 16 19.69 -9.26 -4.36
C GLU A 16 19.11 -9.32 -2.95
N LEU A 17 18.57 -8.22 -2.49
CA LEU A 17 17.85 -8.12 -1.21
C LEU A 17 16.38 -7.88 -1.49
N ASN A 18 15.54 -8.81 -1.06
CA ASN A 18 14.09 -8.74 -1.22
C ASN A 18 13.44 -8.24 0.08
N VAL A 19 12.86 -7.06 0.03
CA VAL A 19 12.14 -6.43 1.15
C VAL A 19 10.66 -6.37 0.83
N MET A 20 9.82 -7.06 1.61
CA MET A 20 8.38 -7.02 1.45
C MET A 20 7.80 -5.83 2.20
N LEU A 21 7.04 -4.98 1.51
CA LEU A 21 6.32 -3.84 2.06
C LEU A 21 4.83 -4.18 2.14
N PHE A 22 4.28 -4.08 3.34
CA PHE A 22 2.85 -4.26 3.59
C PHE A 22 2.24 -2.91 3.97
N GLY A 23 1.20 -2.49 3.23
CA GLY A 23 0.33 -1.39 3.64
C GLY A 23 -0.82 -1.96 4.47
N GLU A 24 -0.89 -1.62 5.76
CA GLU A 24 -1.89 -2.12 6.68
C GLU A 24 -3.02 -1.10 6.87
N ASP A 25 -4.27 -1.56 6.65
CA ASP A 25 -5.46 -0.82 7.01
C ASP A 25 -6.01 -1.35 8.33
N ASN A 26 -5.81 -0.59 9.42
CA ASN A 26 -6.28 -0.92 10.76
C ASN A 26 -7.64 -0.30 11.09
N SER A 27 -8.35 0.28 10.12
CA SER A 27 -9.59 1.04 10.35
C SER A 27 -10.74 0.20 10.94
N ASN A 28 -10.71 -1.12 10.81
CA ASN A 28 -11.78 -2.01 11.24
C ASN A 28 -11.58 -2.66 12.63
N GLY A 29 -10.47 -2.37 13.34
CA GLY A 29 -10.22 -2.92 14.68
C GLY A 29 -9.94 -4.42 14.72
N ASP A 30 -9.67 -5.07 13.60
CA ASP A 30 -9.28 -6.47 13.51
C ASP A 30 -7.90 -6.68 14.13
N LYS A 31 -7.67 -7.85 14.71
CA LYS A 31 -6.40 -8.21 15.38
C LYS A 31 -5.18 -8.10 14.47
N HIS A 32 -5.36 -8.37 13.20
CA HIS A 32 -4.46 -8.07 12.10
C HIS A 32 -5.32 -7.40 11.05
N GLY A 33 -5.14 -6.11 10.79
CA GLY A 33 -5.83 -5.41 9.72
C GLY A 33 -5.75 -6.17 8.39
N ARG A 34 -6.30 -5.63 7.34
CA ARG A 34 -6.09 -6.16 5.98
C ARG A 34 -4.89 -5.49 5.36
N SER A 35 -4.03 -6.24 4.68
CA SER A 35 -3.03 -5.64 3.82
C SER A 35 -3.59 -5.54 2.41
N ASP A 36 -3.93 -4.32 2.01
CA ASP A 36 -4.41 -4.04 0.66
C ASP A 36 -3.27 -3.74 -0.31
N THR A 37 -2.08 -3.47 0.22
CA THR A 37 -0.88 -3.20 -0.56
C THR A 37 0.23 -4.16 -0.14
N MET A 38 0.70 -4.96 -1.10
CA MET A 38 1.80 -5.92 -0.94
C MET A 38 2.79 -5.69 -2.08
N ILE A 39 3.90 -5.05 -1.78
CA ILE A 39 4.94 -4.70 -2.77
C ILE A 39 6.26 -5.28 -2.32
N MET A 40 6.90 -6.06 -3.17
CA MET A 40 8.28 -6.48 -2.96
C MET A 40 9.23 -5.49 -3.62
N MET A 41 10.09 -4.91 -2.83
CA MET A 41 11.21 -4.10 -3.27
C MET A 41 12.46 -4.98 -3.34
N THR A 42 12.99 -5.17 -4.54
CA THR A 42 14.23 -5.91 -4.76
C THR A 42 15.37 -4.93 -5.04
N ILE A 43 16.37 -4.93 -4.18
CA ILE A 43 17.62 -4.17 -4.35
C ILE A 43 18.63 -5.09 -5.03
N ASP A 44 18.87 -4.85 -6.32
CA ASP A 44 19.82 -5.61 -7.16
C ASP A 44 21.18 -4.90 -7.16
N ASN A 45 22.07 -5.35 -6.29
CA ASN A 45 23.41 -4.78 -6.16
C ASN A 45 24.33 -5.06 -7.36
N ASN A 46 24.02 -6.11 -8.14
CA ASN A 46 24.82 -6.43 -9.31
C ASN A 46 24.59 -5.44 -10.44
N HIS A 47 23.33 -5.15 -10.71
CA HIS A 47 22.93 -4.29 -11.82
C HIS A 47 22.66 -2.85 -11.38
N LYS A 48 22.83 -2.54 -10.08
CA LYS A 48 22.49 -1.22 -9.48
C LYS A 48 21.06 -0.79 -9.79
N LYS A 49 20.12 -1.72 -9.62
CA LYS A 49 18.71 -1.53 -9.92
C LYS A 49 17.84 -1.71 -8.68
N LEU A 50 16.80 -0.91 -8.62
CA LEU A 50 15.68 -1.09 -7.71
C LEU A 50 14.49 -1.58 -8.53
N LYS A 51 13.90 -2.73 -8.13
CA LYS A 51 12.71 -3.31 -8.78
C LYS A 51 11.57 -3.31 -7.77
N LEU A 52 10.37 -2.93 -8.22
CA LEU A 52 9.15 -3.01 -7.42
C LEU A 52 8.21 -4.01 -8.08
N THR A 53 7.77 -5.00 -7.32
CA THR A 53 6.82 -6.03 -7.75
C THR A 53 5.60 -5.98 -6.86
N SER A 54 4.44 -5.63 -7.43
CA SER A 54 3.17 -5.61 -6.71
C SER A 54 2.49 -6.97 -6.79
N PHE A 55 2.04 -7.48 -5.64
CA PHE A 55 1.20 -8.67 -5.56
C PHE A 55 -0.26 -8.25 -5.44
N GLN A 56 -1.07 -8.72 -6.36
CA GLN A 56 -2.51 -8.42 -6.37
C GLN A 56 -3.19 -9.07 -5.17
N ARG A 57 -3.87 -8.27 -4.34
CA ARG A 57 -4.51 -8.71 -3.09
C ARG A 57 -5.52 -9.84 -3.29
N ASP A 58 -6.21 -9.85 -4.43
CA ASP A 58 -7.27 -10.82 -4.76
C ASP A 58 -6.76 -12.08 -5.48
N THR A 59 -5.43 -12.22 -5.64
CA THR A 59 -4.84 -13.42 -6.25
C THR A 59 -5.21 -14.65 -5.43
N TYR A 60 -5.82 -15.65 -6.07
CA TYR A 60 -6.22 -16.90 -5.43
C TYR A 60 -5.02 -17.82 -5.29
N VAL A 61 -4.61 -18.10 -4.05
CA VAL A 61 -3.37 -18.80 -3.72
C VAL A 61 -3.60 -19.82 -2.61
N TYR A 62 -2.68 -20.77 -2.47
CA TYR A 62 -2.67 -21.67 -1.31
C TYR A 62 -2.02 -20.97 -0.11
N ILE A 63 -2.78 -20.85 0.98
CA ILE A 63 -2.30 -20.30 2.25
C ILE A 63 -1.92 -21.47 3.17
N PRO A 64 -0.64 -21.59 3.59
CA PRO A 64 -0.19 -22.67 4.46
C PRO A 64 -1.03 -22.78 5.75
N GLY A 65 -1.60 -23.96 5.99
CA GLY A 65 -2.45 -24.24 7.14
C GLY A 65 -3.92 -23.81 7.02
N TYR A 66 -4.31 -23.10 5.96
CA TYR A 66 -5.68 -22.58 5.77
C TYR A 66 -6.35 -23.03 4.46
N GLY A 67 -5.56 -23.47 3.46
CA GLY A 67 -6.09 -23.86 2.16
C GLY A 67 -6.08 -22.71 1.15
N TYR A 68 -6.93 -22.80 0.11
CA TYR A 68 -6.96 -21.83 -0.97
C TYR A 68 -7.88 -20.65 -0.63
N ASP A 69 -7.34 -19.43 -0.73
CA ASP A 69 -8.08 -18.18 -0.54
C ASP A 69 -7.37 -17.03 -1.26
N LYS A 70 -7.90 -15.80 -1.15
CA LYS A 70 -7.26 -14.58 -1.62
C LYS A 70 -5.95 -14.33 -0.86
N LEU A 71 -4.95 -13.82 -1.54
CA LEU A 71 -3.64 -13.55 -0.95
C LEU A 71 -3.72 -12.64 0.28
N ASN A 72 -4.56 -11.60 0.25
CA ASN A 72 -4.72 -10.69 1.39
C ASN A 72 -5.36 -11.36 2.62
N ALA A 73 -6.08 -12.48 2.47
CA ALA A 73 -6.61 -13.25 3.58
C ALA A 73 -5.47 -13.84 4.44
N SER A 74 -4.33 -14.15 3.85
CA SER A 74 -3.16 -14.63 4.60
C SER A 74 -2.69 -13.62 5.65
N TYR A 75 -2.79 -12.32 5.34
CA TYR A 75 -2.45 -11.27 6.30
C TYR A 75 -3.44 -11.21 7.46
N ASN A 76 -4.72 -11.32 7.19
CA ASN A 76 -5.76 -11.35 8.23
C ASN A 76 -5.62 -12.57 9.13
N TYR A 77 -5.28 -13.75 8.58
CA TYR A 77 -5.12 -15.00 9.33
C TYR A 77 -3.86 -15.06 10.20
N GLY A 78 -2.74 -14.50 9.73
CA GLY A 78 -1.45 -14.65 10.42
C GLY A 78 -0.46 -13.51 10.22
N GLY A 79 -0.94 -12.31 9.80
CA GLY A 79 -0.14 -11.11 9.64
C GLY A 79 0.94 -11.25 8.56
N ALA A 80 1.93 -10.37 8.63
CA ALA A 80 3.03 -10.31 7.66
C ALA A 80 3.76 -11.66 7.52
N LYS A 81 3.94 -12.39 8.62
CA LYS A 81 4.66 -13.67 8.62
C LYS A 81 3.98 -14.72 7.75
N LEU A 82 2.67 -14.91 7.90
CA LEU A 82 1.93 -15.89 7.10
C LEU A 82 1.81 -15.43 5.64
N SER A 83 1.67 -14.12 5.41
CA SER A 83 1.67 -13.58 4.04
C SER A 83 3.01 -13.83 3.33
N ILE A 84 4.13 -13.65 4.00
CA ILE A 84 5.45 -13.96 3.44
C ILE A 84 5.55 -15.45 3.11
N GLN A 85 5.19 -16.33 4.05
CA GLN A 85 5.18 -17.78 3.80
C GLN A 85 4.28 -18.16 2.62
N THR A 86 3.13 -17.50 2.48
CA THR A 86 2.22 -17.70 1.36
C THR A 86 2.84 -17.26 0.04
N ILE A 87 3.49 -16.11 0.00
CA ILE A 87 4.17 -15.59 -1.19
C ILE A 87 5.34 -16.51 -1.57
N GLU A 88 6.18 -16.89 -0.62
CA GLU A 88 7.31 -17.80 -0.85
C GLU A 88 6.83 -19.15 -1.40
N ALA A 89 5.78 -19.73 -0.80
CA ALA A 89 5.24 -21.03 -1.21
C ALA A 89 4.62 -21.04 -2.61
N ASN A 90 3.96 -19.95 -3.03
CA ASN A 90 3.25 -19.90 -4.32
C ASN A 90 4.10 -19.35 -5.46
N PHE A 91 5.05 -18.47 -5.18
CA PHE A 91 5.83 -17.79 -6.22
C PHE A 91 7.30 -18.24 -6.27
N GLY A 92 7.77 -19.04 -5.31
CA GLY A 92 9.13 -19.53 -5.26
C GLY A 92 10.19 -18.44 -5.03
N ILE A 93 9.83 -17.33 -4.41
CA ILE A 93 10.68 -16.17 -4.17
C ILE A 93 10.99 -16.11 -2.68
N LYS A 94 12.25 -15.88 -2.31
CA LYS A 94 12.62 -15.66 -0.91
C LYS A 94 12.49 -14.19 -0.53
N VAL A 95 11.89 -13.94 0.64
CA VAL A 95 11.78 -12.61 1.26
C VAL A 95 12.81 -12.52 2.40
N ASP A 96 13.72 -11.55 2.33
CA ASP A 96 14.81 -11.39 3.29
C ASP A 96 14.42 -10.49 4.46
N ARG A 97 13.61 -9.47 4.19
CA ARG A 97 13.15 -8.47 5.16
C ARG A 97 11.72 -8.06 4.85
N TYR A 98 11.06 -7.44 5.83
CA TYR A 98 9.77 -6.80 5.58
C TYR A 98 9.61 -5.54 6.43
N ALA A 99 8.72 -4.66 5.97
CA ALA A 99 8.21 -3.52 6.72
C ALA A 99 6.69 -3.47 6.61
N VAL A 100 6.04 -3.08 7.69
CA VAL A 100 4.61 -2.82 7.74
C VAL A 100 4.43 -1.32 7.93
N VAL A 101 3.61 -0.71 7.08
CA VAL A 101 3.35 0.72 7.08
C VAL A 101 1.84 0.91 7.18
N ASP A 102 1.37 1.42 8.31
CA ASP A 102 0.02 1.92 8.49
C ASP A 102 -0.10 3.39 8.03
N PHE A 103 -1.31 3.93 8.03
CA PHE A 103 -1.54 5.30 7.57
C PHE A 103 -0.78 6.36 8.38
N ASP A 104 -0.63 6.17 9.69
CA ASP A 104 0.10 7.11 10.53
C ASP A 104 1.61 7.06 10.28
N SER A 105 2.15 5.86 10.10
CA SER A 105 3.55 5.67 9.72
C SER A 105 3.85 6.23 8.34
N PHE A 106 2.93 6.02 7.37
CA PHE A 106 3.06 6.58 6.03
C PHE A 106 3.18 8.11 6.07
N LYS A 107 2.26 8.78 6.80
CA LYS A 107 2.31 10.24 6.96
C LYS A 107 3.62 10.71 7.58
N LYS A 108 4.03 10.07 8.68
CA LYS A 108 5.27 10.40 9.38
C LYS A 108 6.51 10.23 8.52
N ILE A 109 6.57 9.20 7.68
CA ILE A 109 7.68 8.98 6.75
C ILE A 109 7.78 10.15 5.77
N ILE A 110 6.67 10.52 5.13
CA ILE A 110 6.61 11.64 4.18
C ILE A 110 7.03 12.95 4.87
N ASP A 111 6.45 13.25 6.03
CA ASP A 111 6.76 14.48 6.79
C ASP A 111 8.23 14.52 7.24
N THR A 112 8.81 13.37 7.62
CA THR A 112 10.23 13.28 8.02
C THR A 112 11.17 13.54 6.83
N LEU A 113 10.76 13.18 5.62
CA LEU A 113 11.48 13.47 4.39
C LEU A 113 11.32 14.92 3.93
N GLY A 114 10.46 15.70 4.59
CA GLY A 114 10.18 17.09 4.25
C GLY A 114 9.06 17.25 3.22
N GLY A 115 8.22 16.23 3.02
CA GLY A 115 7.18 16.20 1.99
C GLY A 115 7.62 15.46 0.73
N ILE A 116 6.75 15.45 -0.28
CA ILE A 116 7.00 14.82 -1.58
C ILE A 116 6.42 15.68 -2.71
N ASP A 117 7.18 15.87 -3.77
CA ASP A 117 6.72 16.56 -4.98
C ASP A 117 6.02 15.57 -5.90
N MET A 118 4.76 15.88 -6.25
CA MET A 118 3.92 15.02 -7.08
C MET A 118 3.29 15.83 -8.22
N GLU A 119 3.22 15.22 -9.40
CA GLU A 119 2.39 15.73 -10.48
C GLU A 119 0.93 15.45 -10.18
N VAL A 120 0.12 16.50 -9.99
CA VAL A 120 -1.30 16.38 -9.63
C VAL A 120 -2.17 17.14 -10.60
N THR A 121 -3.34 16.57 -10.88
CA THR A 121 -4.39 17.19 -11.67
C THR A 121 -5.32 18.05 -10.79
N GLN A 122 -6.17 18.87 -11.40
CA GLN A 122 -7.15 19.64 -10.65
C GLN A 122 -8.13 18.73 -9.87
N ASP A 123 -8.58 17.64 -10.47
CA ASP A 123 -9.50 16.70 -9.82
C ASP A 123 -8.87 16.03 -8.59
N GLU A 124 -7.56 15.76 -8.62
CA GLU A 124 -6.84 15.22 -7.48
C GLU A 124 -6.67 16.25 -6.36
N ILE A 125 -6.38 17.49 -6.70
CA ILE A 125 -6.34 18.62 -5.74
C ILE A 125 -7.71 18.79 -5.07
N ASP A 126 -8.78 18.80 -5.86
CA ASP A 126 -10.15 18.95 -5.35
C ASP A 126 -10.52 17.78 -4.43
N TYR A 127 -10.13 16.56 -4.78
CA TYR A 127 -10.32 15.39 -3.93
C TYR A 127 -9.56 15.51 -2.60
N ILE A 128 -8.27 15.85 -2.62
CA ILE A 128 -7.45 16.01 -1.41
C ILE A 128 -8.07 17.09 -0.52
N ASN A 129 -8.37 18.25 -1.07
CA ASN A 129 -8.97 19.36 -0.34
C ASN A 129 -10.32 18.96 0.30
N TYR A 130 -11.18 18.26 -0.46
CA TYR A 130 -12.44 17.74 0.05
C TYR A 130 -12.25 16.78 1.21
N GLN A 131 -11.34 15.81 1.10
CA GLN A 131 -11.08 14.82 2.15
C GLN A 131 -10.47 15.46 3.41
N MET A 132 -9.55 16.40 3.25
CA MET A 132 -8.97 17.16 4.36
C MET A 132 -10.05 17.89 5.15
N TYR A 133 -10.96 18.58 4.47
CA TYR A 133 -12.06 19.30 5.09
C TYR A 133 -13.08 18.36 5.74
N LYS A 134 -13.54 17.34 5.01
CA LYS A 134 -14.54 16.35 5.49
C LYS A 134 -14.09 15.64 6.78
N ASN A 135 -12.80 15.38 6.91
CA ASN A 135 -12.23 14.66 8.05
C ASN A 135 -11.69 15.59 9.15
N ASN A 136 -12.06 16.87 9.15
CA ASN A 136 -11.61 17.89 10.11
C ASN A 136 -10.06 17.99 10.22
N GLN A 137 -9.37 17.78 9.12
CA GLN A 137 -7.91 17.88 9.01
C GLN A 137 -7.48 19.23 8.42
N ALA A 138 -8.44 20.06 8.03
CA ALA A 138 -8.25 21.44 7.59
C ALA A 138 -9.46 22.28 7.97
N ASP A 139 -9.22 23.54 8.33
CA ASP A 139 -10.27 24.50 8.73
C ASP A 139 -11.06 25.05 7.53
N THR A 140 -10.50 24.93 6.32
CA THR A 140 -11.08 25.41 5.08
C THR A 140 -11.15 24.29 4.03
N ARG A 141 -12.05 24.47 3.03
CA ARG A 141 -12.15 23.54 1.90
C ARG A 141 -10.99 23.63 0.92
N THR A 142 -10.08 24.57 1.10
CA THR A 142 -8.94 24.80 0.20
C THR A 142 -7.67 24.72 1.02
N THR A 143 -7.03 23.55 1.04
CA THR A 143 -5.75 23.32 1.72
C THR A 143 -4.62 23.51 0.72
N ILE A 144 -4.73 22.84 -0.44
CA ILE A 144 -3.82 23.02 -1.56
C ILE A 144 -4.38 24.14 -2.43
N THR A 145 -3.61 25.22 -2.59
CA THR A 145 -3.96 26.41 -3.39
C THR A 145 -3.17 26.49 -4.69
N ASP A 146 -2.21 25.58 -4.87
CA ASP A 146 -1.38 25.54 -6.07
C ASP A 146 -2.20 25.17 -7.30
N ALA A 147 -1.76 25.65 -8.46
CA ALA A 147 -2.31 25.20 -9.73
C ALA A 147 -1.90 23.74 -10.01
N PRO A 148 -2.68 23.01 -10.85
CA PRO A 148 -2.29 21.68 -11.30
C PRO A 148 -0.87 21.65 -11.88
N GLY A 149 -0.15 20.58 -11.63
CA GLY A 149 1.26 20.39 -12.00
C GLY A 149 2.03 19.76 -10.85
N THR A 150 3.31 20.11 -10.72
CA THR A 150 4.13 19.65 -9.60
C THR A 150 3.74 20.40 -8.34
N VAL A 151 3.16 19.69 -7.37
CA VAL A 151 2.73 20.21 -6.07
C VAL A 151 3.48 19.49 -4.97
N HIS A 152 3.91 20.24 -3.95
CA HIS A 152 4.55 19.71 -2.76
C HIS A 152 3.51 19.28 -1.75
N LEU A 153 3.44 17.97 -1.47
CA LEU A 153 2.46 17.37 -0.57
C LEU A 153 3.11 16.99 0.76
N ASN A 154 2.46 17.33 1.88
CA ASN A 154 2.78 16.77 3.18
C ASN A 154 2.24 15.35 3.34
N GLY A 155 2.54 14.68 4.47
CA GLY A 155 2.15 13.28 4.69
C GLY A 155 0.64 13.03 4.66
N GLN A 156 -0.16 13.98 5.14
CA GLN A 156 -1.62 13.84 5.14
C GLN A 156 -2.21 14.03 3.75
N GLU A 157 -1.73 15.00 3.00
CA GLU A 157 -2.13 15.24 1.61
C GLU A 157 -1.70 14.09 0.70
N ALA A 158 -0.46 13.60 0.87
CA ALA A 158 0.04 12.44 0.16
C ALA A 158 -0.77 11.15 0.46
N LEU A 159 -1.26 10.99 1.69
CA LEU A 159 -2.15 9.88 2.03
C LEU A 159 -3.47 9.96 1.26
N TRP A 160 -4.11 11.14 1.18
CA TRP A 160 -5.33 11.31 0.41
C TRP A 160 -5.09 11.15 -1.09
N TYR A 161 -3.95 11.61 -1.60
CA TYR A 161 -3.54 11.35 -2.98
C TYR A 161 -3.48 9.83 -3.27
N ALA A 162 -2.79 9.07 -2.42
CA ALA A 162 -2.64 7.62 -2.59
C ALA A 162 -3.98 6.85 -2.44
N ARG A 163 -4.92 7.38 -1.65
CA ARG A 163 -6.27 6.82 -1.46
C ARG A 163 -7.31 7.34 -2.44
N ASN A 164 -6.92 8.15 -3.40
CA ASN A 164 -7.85 8.74 -4.36
C ASN A 164 -8.59 7.65 -5.15
N ARG A 165 -9.92 7.68 -5.08
CA ARG A 165 -10.83 6.84 -5.87
C ARG A 165 -11.70 7.68 -6.82
N GLY A 166 -11.36 8.96 -6.97
CA GLY A 166 -12.13 9.95 -7.72
C GLY A 166 -13.23 10.62 -6.90
N LEU A 167 -13.78 11.68 -7.46
CA LEU A 167 -15.00 12.34 -6.97
C LEU A 167 -16.13 12.01 -7.93
N LYS A 168 -17.29 11.56 -7.41
CA LYS A 168 -18.53 11.54 -8.18
C LYS A 168 -19.37 12.73 -7.79
N LYS A 169 -20.05 13.35 -8.76
CA LYS A 169 -21.12 14.30 -8.47
C LYS A 169 -22.37 13.52 -8.10
N GLY A 170 -22.93 13.79 -6.94
CA GLY A 170 -24.23 13.30 -6.53
C GLY A 170 -25.34 13.89 -7.42
N GLU A 171 -26.55 13.33 -7.34
CA GLU A 171 -27.74 13.84 -8.06
C GLU A 171 -28.09 15.28 -7.68
N ASP A 172 -27.66 15.72 -6.49
CA ASP A 172 -27.82 17.09 -5.98
C ASP A 172 -26.71 18.06 -6.44
N GLY A 173 -25.78 17.59 -7.27
CA GLY A 173 -24.64 18.37 -7.76
C GLY A 173 -23.50 18.53 -6.77
N ASN A 174 -23.63 17.99 -5.53
CA ASN A 174 -22.55 17.96 -4.57
C ASN A 174 -21.54 16.86 -4.90
N GLU A 175 -20.25 17.14 -4.63
CA GLU A 175 -19.19 16.16 -4.83
C GLU A 175 -19.26 15.09 -3.74
N ILE A 176 -19.40 13.84 -4.14
CA ILE A 176 -19.35 12.67 -3.26
C ILE A 176 -18.02 11.97 -3.54
N GLY A 177 -17.14 11.93 -2.52
CA GLY A 177 -15.95 11.09 -2.61
C GLY A 177 -16.38 9.62 -2.74
N LEU A 178 -15.81 8.91 -3.70
CA LEU A 178 -15.95 7.46 -3.74
C LEU A 178 -15.10 6.89 -2.61
N ASP A 179 -15.71 6.74 -1.43
CA ASP A 179 -15.17 5.88 -0.40
C ASP A 179 -15.26 4.46 -0.98
N GLY A 180 -14.10 3.88 -1.34
CA GLY A 180 -14.09 2.53 -1.87
C GLY A 180 -14.56 1.57 -0.81
N ASP A 181 -15.61 0.80 -1.13
CA ASP A 181 -15.97 -0.43 -0.44
C ASP A 181 -14.88 -1.48 -0.59
#